data_9803d098a2094f53e8ecfc60831a4383
#
_entry.id   9803d098a2094f53e8ecfc60831a4383
#
_cell.length_a   1.000
_cell.length_b   1.000
_cell.length_c   1.000
_cell.angle_alpha   90.00
_cell.angle_beta   90.00
_cell.angle_gamma   90.00
#
_symmetry.space_group_name_H-M   'P 1'
#
loop_
_entity.id
_entity.type
_entity.pdbx_description
1 polymer ?
#
loop_
_entity_poly.entity_id
_entity_poly.type
_entity_poly.pdbx_seq_one_letter_code
_entity_poly.pdbx_strand_id
1 'polypeptide(L)'
;GEYSEPIKVIGTTDHTGTTVTFKPDGEIFHTTVFNYATLQERLREKAFLNGGLKITLSDTRDPENPVYEEMMYEGGIRSYIEWLNKKRGADVLHPDVIYLSGNMNGIDVEIAFQYTTDFNSEVFRSFANDIHTGEGGTHEIGFKKALSKVVNDYAKAYKEAQEKNKPKKKSAKKGEEEKPFTGYSGEAIREAINAIISVKLPECEFEGQTKSKLGNPEVQPVVYKIAVEQLTYYFEEHPDTAMIIMNKAMNSQAARDAAKK
;
A
#
# COMPACT_ATOMS: atom_id res chain seq x y z
N GLY A 1 -26.98 26.89 -3.13
CA GLY A 1 -28.18 26.75 -3.94
C GLY A 1 -29.40 27.01 -3.10
N GLU A 2 -30.43 27.61 -3.69
CA GLU A 2 -31.71 27.80 -3.01
C GLU A 2 -32.56 26.53 -3.14
N TYR A 3 -33.20 26.15 -2.05
CA TYR A 3 -34.12 25.04 -2.01
C TYR A 3 -35.42 25.40 -2.74
N SER A 4 -35.76 24.70 -3.79
CA SER A 4 -36.87 25.11 -4.67
C SER A 4 -38.17 24.32 -4.45
N GLU A 5 -38.13 23.11 -3.94
CA GLU A 5 -39.33 22.27 -3.78
C GLU A 5 -39.28 21.37 -2.52
N PRO A 6 -40.42 21.13 -1.84
CA PRO A 6 -40.50 20.22 -0.71
C PRO A 6 -40.29 18.76 -1.16
N ILE A 7 -39.84 17.93 -0.21
CA ILE A 7 -39.75 16.49 -0.43
C ILE A 7 -41.11 15.91 -0.76
N LYS A 8 -41.22 15.18 -1.87
CA LYS A 8 -42.49 14.55 -2.33
C LYS A 8 -42.26 13.04 -2.46
N VAL A 9 -43.23 12.27 -2.03
CA VAL A 9 -43.29 10.83 -2.35
C VAL A 9 -43.80 10.70 -3.79
N ILE A 10 -42.99 10.11 -4.66
CA ILE A 10 -43.28 9.93 -6.09
C ILE A 10 -43.67 8.50 -6.46
N GLY A 11 -43.49 7.53 -5.56
CA GLY A 11 -43.83 6.13 -5.79
C GLY A 11 -43.33 5.21 -4.68
N THR A 12 -43.45 3.91 -4.92
CA THR A 12 -42.94 2.83 -4.05
C THR A 12 -41.87 2.05 -4.80
N THR A 13 -40.92 1.46 -4.09
CA THR A 13 -39.83 0.65 -4.65
C THR A 13 -39.50 -0.50 -3.72
N ASP A 14 -39.08 -1.62 -4.30
CA ASP A 14 -38.57 -2.79 -3.58
C ASP A 14 -37.04 -2.73 -3.37
N HIS A 15 -36.40 -1.70 -3.89
CA HIS A 15 -34.95 -1.50 -3.80
C HIS A 15 -34.64 -0.24 -2.99
N THR A 16 -33.51 -0.25 -2.30
CA THR A 16 -32.95 0.92 -1.63
C THR A 16 -31.88 1.59 -2.49
N GLY A 17 -31.82 2.91 -2.45
CA GLY A 17 -30.79 3.61 -3.22
C GLY A 17 -31.03 5.12 -3.22
N THR A 18 -30.04 5.84 -3.71
CA THR A 18 -30.06 7.30 -3.87
C THR A 18 -29.58 7.65 -5.28
N THR A 19 -30.32 8.50 -5.97
CA THR A 19 -29.90 9.08 -7.25
C THR A 19 -29.65 10.56 -7.05
N VAL A 20 -28.46 11.02 -7.45
CA VAL A 20 -28.06 12.42 -7.40
C VAL A 20 -27.75 12.88 -8.82
N THR A 21 -28.43 13.94 -9.27
CA THR A 21 -28.18 14.57 -10.56
C THR A 21 -27.73 16.01 -10.33
N PHE A 22 -26.61 16.38 -10.96
CA PHE A 22 -26.10 17.75 -10.84
C PHE A 22 -25.43 18.21 -12.13
N LYS A 23 -25.33 19.51 -12.30
CA LYS A 23 -24.56 20.15 -13.36
C LYS A 23 -23.61 21.16 -12.72
N PRO A 24 -22.31 21.10 -13.04
CA PRO A 24 -21.34 22.08 -12.55
C PRO A 24 -21.70 23.48 -13.02
N ASP A 25 -21.55 24.45 -12.13
CA ASP A 25 -21.81 25.86 -12.43
C ASP A 25 -20.60 26.48 -13.15
N GLY A 26 -20.82 26.98 -14.38
CA GLY A 26 -19.78 27.62 -15.18
C GLY A 26 -19.28 28.97 -14.67
N GLU A 27 -20.00 29.61 -13.72
CA GLU A 27 -19.56 30.84 -13.06
C GLU A 27 -18.53 30.52 -11.95
N ILE A 28 -18.60 29.32 -11.37
CA ILE A 28 -17.71 28.86 -10.28
C ILE A 28 -16.54 28.06 -10.82
N PHE A 29 -16.80 27.17 -11.77
CA PHE A 29 -15.80 26.23 -12.31
C PHE A 29 -15.29 26.70 -13.69
N HIS A 30 -13.96 26.76 -13.85
CA HIS A 30 -13.34 27.10 -15.13
C HIS A 30 -13.64 26.08 -16.25
N THR A 31 -13.93 24.83 -15.88
CA THR A 31 -14.40 23.80 -16.79
C THR A 31 -15.53 23.01 -16.17
N THR A 32 -16.59 22.79 -16.95
CA THR A 32 -17.77 21.98 -16.56
C THR A 32 -17.80 20.64 -17.26
N VAL A 33 -16.78 20.33 -18.05
CA VAL A 33 -16.64 19.07 -18.77
C VAL A 33 -15.82 18.08 -17.94
N PHE A 34 -16.44 16.97 -17.53
CA PHE A 34 -15.76 15.90 -16.81
C PHE A 34 -14.78 15.16 -17.72
N ASN A 35 -13.58 14.90 -17.19
CA ASN A 35 -12.60 14.05 -17.82
C ASN A 35 -12.85 12.58 -17.44
N TYR A 36 -13.18 11.74 -18.43
CA TYR A 36 -13.50 10.33 -18.21
C TYR A 36 -12.34 9.57 -17.56
N ALA A 37 -11.12 9.74 -18.06
CA ALA A 37 -9.94 9.02 -17.55
C ALA A 37 -9.65 9.35 -16.08
N THR A 38 -9.83 10.61 -15.69
CA THR A 38 -9.68 11.03 -14.27
C THR A 38 -10.72 10.37 -13.37
N LEU A 39 -11.99 10.35 -13.80
CA LEU A 39 -13.04 9.67 -13.05
C LEU A 39 -12.80 8.17 -12.98
N GLN A 40 -12.44 7.55 -14.10
CA GLN A 40 -12.12 6.13 -14.18
C GLN A 40 -11.01 5.74 -13.19
N GLU A 41 -9.90 6.48 -13.15
CA GLU A 41 -8.80 6.19 -12.22
C GLU A 41 -9.25 6.33 -10.76
N ARG A 42 -9.97 7.38 -10.41
CA ARG A 42 -10.46 7.61 -9.04
C ARG A 42 -11.49 6.57 -8.59
N LEU A 43 -12.42 6.19 -9.46
CA LEU A 43 -13.42 5.17 -9.15
C LEU A 43 -12.79 3.78 -9.05
N ARG A 44 -11.81 3.47 -9.89
CA ARG A 44 -11.04 2.22 -9.80
C ARG A 44 -10.28 2.12 -8.47
N GLU A 45 -9.65 3.19 -8.00
CA GLU A 45 -9.03 3.23 -6.66
C GLU A 45 -10.06 2.90 -5.57
N LYS A 46 -11.25 3.50 -5.63
CA LYS A 46 -12.33 3.23 -4.67
C LYS A 46 -12.79 1.77 -4.70
N ALA A 47 -12.90 1.17 -5.88
CA ALA A 47 -13.28 -0.23 -6.02
C ALA A 47 -12.21 -1.17 -5.45
N PHE A 48 -10.92 -0.85 -5.61
CA PHE A 48 -9.84 -1.62 -5.00
C PHE A 48 -9.77 -1.49 -3.47
N LEU A 49 -10.03 -0.28 -2.94
CA LEU A 49 -9.98 -0.03 -1.50
C LEU A 49 -11.18 -0.63 -0.74
N ASN A 50 -12.22 -1.01 -1.46
CA ASN A 50 -13.44 -1.61 -0.90
C ASN A 50 -13.75 -2.91 -1.62
N GLY A 51 -13.07 -3.99 -1.23
CA GLY A 51 -13.21 -5.31 -1.86
C GLY A 51 -14.67 -5.73 -1.97
N GLY A 52 -15.08 -6.15 -3.17
CA GLY A 52 -16.47 -6.54 -3.48
C GLY A 52 -17.40 -5.37 -3.81
N LEU A 53 -16.97 -4.11 -3.67
CA LEU A 53 -17.76 -2.97 -4.13
C LEU A 53 -17.77 -2.90 -5.66
N LYS A 54 -18.98 -2.93 -6.22
CA LYS A 54 -19.20 -2.77 -7.65
C LYS A 54 -19.45 -1.31 -7.98
N ILE A 55 -18.61 -0.75 -8.84
CA ILE A 55 -18.75 0.61 -9.36
C ILE A 55 -18.90 0.53 -10.88
N THR A 56 -19.88 1.25 -11.42
CA THR A 56 -20.05 1.39 -12.87
C THR A 56 -19.84 2.83 -13.29
N LEU A 57 -19.13 3.04 -14.37
CA LEU A 57 -18.92 4.35 -14.99
C LEU A 57 -19.39 4.30 -16.44
N SER A 58 -20.28 5.20 -16.81
CA SER A 58 -20.72 5.33 -18.19
C SER A 58 -20.56 6.77 -18.69
N ASP A 59 -20.12 6.89 -19.93
CA ASP A 59 -20.07 8.16 -20.67
C ASP A 59 -20.99 8.05 -21.90
N THR A 60 -22.07 8.80 -21.87
CA THR A 60 -23.09 8.80 -22.91
C THR A 60 -23.12 10.13 -23.69
N ARG A 61 -22.06 10.93 -23.58
CA ARG A 61 -21.97 12.23 -24.28
C ARG A 61 -21.92 12.08 -25.81
N ASP A 62 -21.35 10.98 -26.27
CA ASP A 62 -21.44 10.54 -27.66
C ASP A 62 -22.47 9.40 -27.75
N PRO A 63 -23.71 9.65 -28.26
CA PRO A 63 -24.72 8.63 -28.37
C PRO A 63 -24.37 7.49 -29.36
N GLU A 64 -23.52 7.78 -30.35
CA GLU A 64 -23.07 6.78 -31.34
C GLU A 64 -22.02 5.83 -30.76
N ASN A 65 -21.24 6.29 -29.76
CA ASN A 65 -20.16 5.52 -29.15
C ASN A 65 -20.18 5.65 -27.61
N PRO A 66 -21.20 5.15 -26.92
CA PRO A 66 -21.25 5.19 -25.47
C PRO A 66 -20.14 4.31 -24.85
N VAL A 67 -19.49 4.83 -23.83
CA VAL A 67 -18.47 4.08 -23.08
C VAL A 67 -19.08 3.58 -21.77
N TYR A 68 -18.87 2.33 -21.46
CA TYR A 68 -19.34 1.71 -20.23
C TYR A 68 -18.22 0.86 -19.61
N GLU A 69 -17.99 1.02 -18.32
CA GLU A 69 -17.03 0.21 -17.57
C GLU A 69 -17.61 -0.20 -16.21
N GLU A 70 -17.39 -1.46 -15.86
CA GLU A 70 -17.70 -2.02 -14.55
C GLU A 70 -16.41 -2.34 -13.82
N MET A 71 -16.30 -1.90 -12.58
CA MET A 71 -15.13 -2.09 -11.72
C MET A 71 -15.59 -2.80 -10.44
N MET A 72 -15.08 -4.01 -10.23
CA MET A 72 -15.30 -4.81 -9.03
C MET A 72 -14.09 -5.69 -8.78
N TYR A 73 -13.49 -5.59 -7.60
CA TYR A 73 -12.27 -6.30 -7.24
C TYR A 73 -12.43 -6.98 -5.89
N GLU A 74 -12.77 -8.26 -5.89
CA GLU A 74 -12.98 -9.01 -4.64
C GLU A 74 -11.69 -9.15 -3.81
N GLY A 75 -10.53 -9.22 -4.46
CA GLY A 75 -9.23 -9.27 -3.80
C GLY A 75 -8.78 -7.95 -3.16
N GLY A 76 -9.58 -6.87 -3.29
CA GLY A 76 -9.30 -5.59 -2.66
C GLY A 76 -7.91 -5.03 -3.02
N ILE A 77 -7.15 -4.60 -2.01
CA ILE A 77 -5.82 -4.02 -2.22
C ILE A 77 -4.77 -5.03 -2.70
N ARG A 78 -5.00 -6.35 -2.58
CA ARG A 78 -4.14 -7.36 -3.23
C ARG A 78 -4.24 -7.24 -4.75
N SER A 79 -5.47 -7.22 -5.27
CA SER A 79 -5.72 -7.02 -6.69
C SER A 79 -5.20 -5.67 -7.18
N TYR A 80 -5.17 -4.67 -6.30
CA TYR A 80 -4.59 -3.37 -6.64
C TYR A 80 -3.07 -3.46 -6.86
N ILE A 81 -2.33 -4.20 -6.04
CA ILE A 81 -0.89 -4.45 -6.24
C ILE A 81 -0.64 -5.19 -7.56
N GLU A 82 -1.40 -6.25 -7.83
CA GLU A 82 -1.29 -7.01 -9.08
C GLU A 82 -1.53 -6.12 -10.32
N TRP A 83 -2.61 -5.33 -10.26
CA TRP A 83 -2.92 -4.38 -11.32
C TRP A 83 -1.83 -3.32 -11.49
N LEU A 84 -1.29 -2.79 -10.39
CA LEU A 84 -0.23 -1.78 -10.40
C LEU A 84 1.04 -2.33 -11.04
N ASN A 85 1.47 -3.55 -10.66
CA ASN A 85 2.63 -4.23 -11.22
C ASN A 85 2.45 -4.47 -12.72
N LYS A 86 1.28 -4.97 -13.13
CA LYS A 86 0.94 -5.18 -14.55
C LYS A 86 0.95 -3.86 -15.35
N LYS A 87 0.35 -2.81 -14.81
CA LYS A 87 0.32 -1.47 -15.46
C LYS A 87 1.74 -0.91 -15.66
N ARG A 88 2.65 -1.21 -14.75
CA ARG A 88 4.06 -0.78 -14.82
C ARG A 88 4.95 -1.71 -15.66
N GLY A 89 4.45 -2.88 -16.05
CA GLY A 89 5.25 -3.89 -16.74
C GLY A 89 6.40 -4.42 -15.88
N ALA A 90 6.23 -4.42 -14.55
CA ALA A 90 7.26 -4.84 -13.61
C ALA A 90 7.18 -6.34 -13.38
N ASP A 91 8.32 -7.03 -13.52
CA ASP A 91 8.46 -8.42 -13.07
C ASP A 91 8.53 -8.48 -11.55
N VAL A 92 7.97 -9.53 -10.96
CA VAL A 92 7.91 -9.70 -9.51
C VAL A 92 9.03 -10.63 -9.02
N LEU A 93 9.58 -10.35 -7.82
CA LEU A 93 10.61 -11.18 -7.21
C LEU A 93 10.05 -12.42 -6.49
N HIS A 94 8.79 -12.39 -6.11
CA HIS A 94 8.08 -13.51 -5.47
C HIS A 94 6.63 -13.56 -5.96
N PRO A 95 6.01 -14.76 -6.06
CA PRO A 95 4.74 -14.93 -6.75
C PRO A 95 3.55 -14.28 -6.03
N ASP A 96 3.53 -14.36 -4.70
CA ASP A 96 2.36 -13.95 -3.93
C ASP A 96 2.46 -12.50 -3.45
N VAL A 97 1.36 -11.77 -3.51
CA VAL A 97 1.22 -10.49 -2.83
C VAL A 97 1.13 -10.72 -1.33
N ILE A 98 2.04 -10.14 -0.56
CA ILE A 98 2.00 -10.20 0.90
C ILE A 98 0.88 -9.28 1.38
N TYR A 99 -0.02 -9.83 2.19
CA TYR A 99 -1.17 -9.12 2.73
C TYR A 99 -1.24 -9.26 4.24
N LEU A 100 -1.33 -8.13 4.90
CA LEU A 100 -1.41 -8.01 6.35
C LEU A 100 -2.69 -7.25 6.69
N SER A 101 -3.44 -7.70 7.68
CA SER A 101 -4.64 -7.00 8.11
C SER A 101 -4.91 -7.19 9.60
N GLY A 102 -5.57 -6.21 10.20
CA GLY A 102 -5.98 -6.29 11.59
C GLY A 102 -6.76 -5.08 12.04
N ASN A 103 -7.43 -5.23 13.18
CA ASN A 103 -8.10 -4.13 13.88
C ASN A 103 -7.52 -3.99 15.27
N MET A 104 -7.20 -2.76 15.66
CA MET A 104 -6.76 -2.45 17.01
C MET A 104 -7.22 -1.04 17.40
N ASN A 105 -7.85 -0.92 18.57
CA ASN A 105 -8.35 0.35 19.10
C ASN A 105 -9.35 1.07 18.15
N GLY A 106 -10.13 0.30 17.38
CA GLY A 106 -11.07 0.86 16.41
C GLY A 106 -10.45 1.34 15.11
N ILE A 107 -9.17 1.07 14.90
CA ILE A 107 -8.45 1.37 13.65
C ILE A 107 -8.31 0.06 12.86
N ASP A 108 -8.93 0.01 11.69
CA ASP A 108 -8.72 -1.06 10.73
C ASP A 108 -7.48 -0.76 9.89
N VAL A 109 -6.64 -1.77 9.72
CA VAL A 109 -5.39 -1.68 8.94
C VAL A 109 -5.38 -2.77 7.91
N GLU A 110 -5.12 -2.41 6.67
CA GLU A 110 -4.84 -3.32 5.57
C GLU A 110 -3.57 -2.87 4.85
N ILE A 111 -2.67 -3.80 4.60
CA ILE A 111 -1.41 -3.55 3.90
C ILE A 111 -1.22 -4.66 2.88
N ALA A 112 -0.97 -4.29 1.63
CA ALA A 112 -0.57 -5.23 0.58
C ALA A 112 0.72 -4.74 -0.06
N PHE A 113 1.67 -5.64 -0.29
CA PHE A 113 2.91 -5.27 -0.96
C PHE A 113 3.55 -6.45 -1.69
N GLN A 114 4.38 -6.13 -2.67
CA GLN A 114 5.17 -7.08 -3.42
C GLN A 114 6.47 -6.43 -3.88
N TYR A 115 7.55 -7.19 -3.90
CA TYR A 115 8.83 -6.73 -4.45
C TYR A 115 8.93 -7.06 -5.93
N THR A 116 9.52 -6.14 -6.67
CA THR A 116 9.70 -6.23 -8.13
C THR A 116 11.18 -6.22 -8.51
N THR A 117 11.46 -6.39 -9.79
CA THR A 117 12.82 -6.27 -10.35
C THR A 117 13.23 -4.84 -10.67
N ASP A 118 12.33 -3.86 -10.48
CA ASP A 118 12.65 -2.44 -10.69
C ASP A 118 13.34 -1.84 -9.47
N PHE A 119 14.64 -2.04 -9.37
CA PHE A 119 15.48 -1.62 -8.25
C PHE A 119 15.62 -0.08 -8.10
N ASN A 120 15.12 0.69 -9.04
CA ASN A 120 15.14 2.14 -8.97
C ASN A 120 13.83 2.73 -8.43
N SER A 121 12.88 1.90 -8.04
CA SER A 121 11.57 2.34 -7.58
C SER A 121 11.31 1.97 -6.12
N GLU A 122 10.69 2.89 -5.41
CA GLU A 122 10.02 2.68 -4.12
C GLU A 122 8.64 3.31 -4.26
N VAL A 123 7.60 2.48 -4.33
CA VAL A 123 6.23 2.96 -4.54
C VAL A 123 5.39 2.67 -3.31
N PHE A 124 4.94 3.74 -2.66
CA PHE A 124 3.96 3.68 -1.61
C PHE A 124 2.70 4.43 -2.04
N ARG A 125 1.56 3.79 -1.92
CA ARG A 125 0.25 4.42 -2.01
C ARG A 125 -0.47 4.22 -0.69
N SER A 126 -0.69 5.31 0.02
CA SER A 126 -1.30 5.26 1.34
C SER A 126 -2.64 5.99 1.36
N PHE A 127 -3.56 5.44 2.15
CA PHE A 127 -4.94 5.89 2.21
C PHE A 127 -5.43 5.92 3.66
N ALA A 128 -6.24 6.93 3.98
CA ALA A 128 -6.96 7.05 5.25
C ALA A 128 -8.43 7.32 4.95
N ASN A 129 -9.35 6.44 5.40
CA ASN A 129 -10.77 6.48 5.07
C ASN A 129 -11.00 6.69 3.56
N ASP A 130 -10.30 5.90 2.74
CA ASP A 130 -10.31 5.94 1.27
C ASP A 130 -9.81 7.26 0.64
N ILE A 131 -9.21 8.16 1.43
CA ILE A 131 -8.59 9.39 0.92
C ILE A 131 -7.11 9.10 0.67
N HIS A 132 -6.63 9.37 -0.55
CA HIS A 132 -5.23 9.21 -0.90
C HIS A 132 -4.35 10.23 -0.18
N THR A 133 -3.41 9.73 0.62
CA THR A 133 -2.44 10.54 1.37
C THR A 133 -1.10 10.57 0.62
N GLY A 134 -1.01 11.41 -0.41
CA GLY A 134 0.14 11.45 -1.32
C GLY A 134 1.48 11.83 -0.67
N GLU A 135 1.44 12.50 0.50
CA GLU A 135 2.60 12.82 1.33
C GLU A 135 2.80 11.82 2.49
N GLY A 136 2.05 10.69 2.47
CA GLY A 136 2.11 9.66 3.48
C GLY A 136 1.45 10.03 4.80
N GLY A 137 2.12 9.75 5.90
CA GLY A 137 1.65 10.03 7.25
C GLY A 137 2.04 8.95 8.25
N THR A 138 1.39 8.98 9.41
CA THR A 138 1.70 8.10 10.56
C THR A 138 1.53 6.62 10.24
N HIS A 139 0.56 6.24 9.40
CA HIS A 139 0.34 4.86 8.94
C HIS A 139 1.51 4.35 8.09
N GLU A 140 2.00 5.15 7.17
CA GLU A 140 3.14 4.80 6.32
C GLU A 140 4.44 4.69 7.13
N ILE A 141 4.66 5.62 8.08
CA ILE A 141 5.79 5.59 8.99
C ILE A 141 5.75 4.32 9.85
N GLY A 142 4.57 3.93 10.35
CA GLY A 142 4.36 2.70 11.12
C GLY A 142 4.78 1.46 10.35
N PHE A 143 4.31 1.34 9.12
CA PHE A 143 4.66 0.20 8.25
C PHE A 143 6.15 0.16 7.87
N LYS A 144 6.74 1.29 7.46
CA LYS A 144 8.17 1.36 7.12
C LYS A 144 9.08 0.93 8.28
N LYS A 145 8.73 1.31 9.51
CA LYS A 145 9.44 0.87 10.72
C LYS A 145 9.26 -0.63 10.98
N ALA A 146 8.04 -1.15 10.84
CA ALA A 146 7.73 -2.56 11.03
C ALA A 146 8.49 -3.43 10.03
N LEU A 147 8.42 -3.09 8.75
CA LEU A 147 9.12 -3.79 7.68
C LEU A 147 10.62 -3.85 7.92
N SER A 148 11.22 -2.71 8.28
CA SER A 148 12.66 -2.64 8.60
C SER A 148 13.04 -3.51 9.79
N LYS A 149 12.21 -3.54 10.84
CA LYS A 149 12.43 -4.38 12.01
C LYS A 149 12.38 -5.86 11.64
N VAL A 150 11.30 -6.32 11.00
CA VAL A 150 11.09 -7.76 10.74
C VAL A 150 12.14 -8.31 9.79
N VAL A 151 12.48 -7.59 8.72
CA VAL A 151 13.54 -8.02 7.79
C VAL A 151 14.90 -8.10 8.48
N ASN A 152 15.23 -7.15 9.35
CA ASN A 152 16.51 -7.17 10.08
C ASN A 152 16.55 -8.26 11.15
N ASP A 153 15.46 -8.50 11.86
CA ASP A 153 15.38 -9.59 12.85
C ASP A 153 15.54 -10.95 12.15
N TYR A 154 14.88 -11.16 11.01
CA TYR A 154 15.02 -12.36 10.21
C TYR A 154 16.48 -12.55 9.71
N ALA A 155 17.09 -11.50 9.18
CA ALA A 155 18.47 -11.54 8.71
C ALA A 155 19.47 -11.85 9.83
N LYS A 156 19.23 -11.30 11.02
CA LYS A 156 20.05 -11.58 12.22
C LYS A 156 19.94 -13.04 12.63
N ALA A 157 18.72 -13.56 12.78
CA ALA A 157 18.48 -14.95 13.12
C ALA A 157 19.08 -15.92 12.09
N TYR A 158 18.96 -15.61 10.81
CA TYR A 158 19.55 -16.40 9.73
C TYR A 158 21.09 -16.46 9.81
N LYS A 159 21.75 -15.32 10.05
CA LYS A 159 23.22 -15.28 10.20
C LYS A 159 23.70 -16.04 11.43
N GLU A 160 23.03 -15.88 12.57
CA GLU A 160 23.36 -16.63 13.79
C GLU A 160 23.21 -18.14 13.59
N ALA A 161 22.20 -18.59 12.88
CA ALA A 161 22.02 -20.00 12.53
C ALA A 161 23.14 -20.52 11.62
N GLN A 162 23.57 -19.73 10.64
CA GLN A 162 24.69 -20.10 9.77
C GLN A 162 26.02 -20.20 10.52
N GLU A 163 26.28 -19.27 11.44
CA GLU A 163 27.51 -19.28 12.24
C GLU A 163 27.58 -20.50 13.16
N LYS A 164 26.47 -20.92 13.76
CA LYS A 164 26.39 -22.14 14.58
C LYS A 164 26.68 -23.43 13.77
N ASN A 165 26.32 -23.44 12.50
CA ASN A 165 26.50 -24.59 11.61
C ASN A 165 27.85 -24.61 10.87
N LYS A 166 28.68 -23.57 10.97
CA LYS A 166 30.01 -23.56 10.42
C LYS A 166 30.91 -24.52 11.25
N PRO A 167 31.59 -25.53 10.64
CA PRO A 167 32.53 -26.36 11.36
C PRO A 167 33.61 -25.45 11.96
N LYS A 168 33.89 -25.62 13.25
CA LYS A 168 34.97 -24.90 13.94
C LYS A 168 36.30 -25.23 13.26
N LYS A 169 36.72 -24.43 12.27
CA LYS A 169 38.06 -24.51 11.72
C LYS A 169 39.05 -24.11 12.79
N LYS A 170 39.81 -25.07 13.31
CA LYS A 170 41.03 -24.81 14.07
C LYS A 170 42.02 -24.13 13.13
N SER A 171 42.41 -22.90 13.46
CA SER A 171 43.32 -22.01 12.74
C SER A 171 42.69 -21.06 11.71
N ALA A 172 42.00 -20.03 12.19
CA ALA A 172 41.88 -18.78 11.43
C ALA A 172 43.04 -17.85 11.80
N LYS A 173 43.77 -17.35 10.80
CA LYS A 173 44.75 -16.26 10.98
C LYS A 173 44.07 -15.10 11.68
N LYS A 174 44.65 -14.62 12.81
CA LYS A 174 44.33 -13.36 13.46
C LYS A 174 44.42 -12.25 12.41
N GLY A 175 43.34 -11.62 12.06
CA GLY A 175 43.43 -10.46 11.15
C GLY A 175 42.19 -9.75 10.71
N GLU A 176 40.99 -10.34 10.77
CA GLU A 176 39.77 -9.60 10.46
C GLU A 176 38.64 -10.07 11.40
N GLU A 177 38.42 -9.29 12.46
CA GLU A 177 37.18 -9.41 13.22
C GLU A 177 36.02 -9.02 12.30
N GLU A 178 35.20 -9.99 11.88
CA GLU A 178 33.96 -9.70 11.16
C GLU A 178 33.14 -8.73 12.03
N LYS A 179 32.90 -7.53 11.50
CA LYS A 179 32.08 -6.53 12.21
C LYS A 179 30.69 -7.13 12.50
N PRO A 180 30.17 -6.95 13.70
CA PRO A 180 28.84 -7.46 14.04
C PRO A 180 27.79 -6.93 13.07
N PHE A 181 26.83 -7.78 12.70
CA PHE A 181 25.76 -7.38 11.81
C PHE A 181 24.89 -6.29 12.46
N THR A 182 24.88 -5.10 11.87
CA THR A 182 24.15 -3.94 12.38
C THR A 182 22.76 -3.73 11.73
N GLY A 183 22.40 -4.60 10.80
CA GLY A 183 21.16 -4.51 10.02
C GLY A 183 21.34 -3.82 8.67
N TYR A 184 20.33 -3.97 7.82
CA TYR A 184 20.23 -3.25 6.55
C TYR A 184 19.51 -1.93 6.76
N SER A 185 19.84 -0.92 5.98
CA SER A 185 19.14 0.38 6.02
C SER A 185 17.70 0.26 5.55
N GLY A 186 16.82 1.11 6.06
CA GLY A 186 15.43 1.13 5.62
C GLY A 186 15.29 1.35 4.12
N GLU A 187 16.15 2.16 3.52
CA GLU A 187 16.19 2.38 2.08
C GLU A 187 16.54 1.11 1.30
N ALA A 188 17.57 0.35 1.77
CA ALA A 188 17.94 -0.90 1.13
C ALA A 188 16.82 -1.95 1.23
N ILE A 189 16.06 -1.95 2.33
CA ILE A 189 14.92 -2.86 2.52
C ILE A 189 13.75 -2.47 1.60
N ARG A 190 13.44 -1.19 1.46
CA ARG A 190 12.27 -0.71 0.70
C ARG A 190 12.51 -0.55 -0.81
N GLU A 191 13.73 -0.60 -1.27
CA GLU A 191 14.05 -0.56 -2.69
C GLU A 191 13.29 -1.65 -3.45
N ALA A 192 12.72 -1.33 -4.60
CA ALA A 192 11.93 -2.21 -5.45
C ALA A 192 10.60 -2.70 -4.84
N ILE A 193 10.08 -2.06 -3.80
CA ILE A 193 8.78 -2.40 -3.23
C ILE A 193 7.65 -1.62 -3.92
N ASN A 194 6.54 -2.31 -4.20
CA ASN A 194 5.24 -1.69 -4.43
C ASN A 194 4.34 -2.03 -3.26
N ALA A 195 3.85 -1.01 -2.54
CA ALA A 195 3.06 -1.18 -1.34
C ALA A 195 1.83 -0.27 -1.35
N ILE A 196 0.73 -0.82 -0.84
CA ILE A 196 -0.51 -0.10 -0.57
C ILE A 196 -0.82 -0.25 0.90
N ILE A 197 -1.11 0.87 1.56
CA ILE A 197 -1.47 0.94 2.97
C ILE A 197 -2.81 1.64 3.08
N SER A 198 -3.79 0.97 3.63
CA SER A 198 -5.13 1.52 3.88
C SER A 198 -5.45 1.43 5.35
N VAL A 199 -5.83 2.55 5.95
CA VAL A 199 -6.35 2.59 7.32
C VAL A 199 -7.75 3.18 7.33
N LYS A 200 -8.63 2.60 8.16
CA LYS A 200 -9.95 3.14 8.43
C LYS A 200 -10.07 3.41 9.92
N LEU A 201 -10.44 4.64 10.26
CA LEU A 201 -10.55 5.11 11.64
C LEU A 201 -11.73 6.06 11.78
N PRO A 202 -12.31 6.19 12.99
CA PRO A 202 -13.50 7.02 13.19
C PRO A 202 -13.28 8.48 12.82
N GLU A 203 -12.12 9.04 13.14
CA GLU A 203 -11.80 10.45 12.90
C GLU A 203 -10.38 10.62 12.39
N CYS A 204 -10.25 11.08 11.13
CA CYS A 204 -8.96 11.34 10.50
C CYS A 204 -8.53 12.79 10.76
N GLU A 205 -7.34 12.96 11.31
CA GLU A 205 -6.66 14.24 11.42
C GLU A 205 -5.62 14.36 10.31
N PHE A 206 -5.78 15.33 9.42
CA PHE A 206 -4.86 15.55 8.31
C PHE A 206 -4.02 16.81 8.54
N GLU A 207 -2.76 16.77 8.11
CA GLU A 207 -1.96 17.98 8.01
C GLU A 207 -2.41 18.76 6.77
N GLY A 208 -3.19 19.83 7.01
CA GLY A 208 -3.67 20.74 5.98
C GLY A 208 -4.95 20.33 5.26
N GLN A 209 -5.53 21.30 4.55
CA GLN A 209 -6.83 21.19 3.87
C GLN A 209 -6.80 20.21 2.67
N THR A 210 -5.66 19.98 2.08
CA THR A 210 -5.50 19.06 0.95
C THR A 210 -5.64 17.59 1.34
N LYS A 211 -5.60 17.28 2.66
CA LYS A 211 -5.67 15.93 3.23
C LYS A 211 -4.58 15.00 2.68
N SER A 212 -3.45 15.56 2.28
CA SER A 212 -2.36 14.83 1.65
C SER A 212 -1.52 14.01 2.62
N LYS A 213 -1.61 14.30 3.94
CA LYS A 213 -0.81 13.63 4.97
C LYS A 213 -1.65 13.35 6.21
N LEU A 214 -1.62 12.09 6.69
CA LEU A 214 -2.29 11.68 7.91
C LEU A 214 -1.45 12.03 9.14
N GLY A 215 -2.05 12.75 10.10
CA GLY A 215 -1.38 13.25 11.30
C GLY A 215 -1.63 12.44 12.58
N ASN A 216 -2.70 11.66 12.65
CA ASN A 216 -3.11 10.90 13.85
C ASN A 216 -1.93 10.14 14.50
N PRO A 217 -1.42 10.53 15.68
CA PRO A 217 -0.24 9.90 16.27
C PRO A 217 -0.49 8.46 16.73
N GLU A 218 -1.72 8.11 17.11
CA GLU A 218 -2.12 6.78 17.56
C GLU A 218 -2.11 5.72 16.43
N VAL A 219 -2.19 6.14 15.17
CA VAL A 219 -2.19 5.23 14.02
C VAL A 219 -0.82 4.58 13.83
N GLN A 220 0.28 5.30 14.05
CA GLN A 220 1.62 4.76 13.84
C GLN A 220 1.91 3.52 14.68
N PRO A 221 1.70 3.50 16.03
CA PRO A 221 1.95 2.30 16.84
C PRO A 221 0.99 1.15 16.52
N VAL A 222 -0.26 1.43 16.12
CA VAL A 222 -1.23 0.41 15.72
C VAL A 222 -0.76 -0.29 14.46
N VAL A 223 -0.45 0.46 13.40
CA VAL A 223 0.05 -0.09 12.13
C VAL A 223 1.36 -0.85 12.37
N TYR A 224 2.28 -0.29 13.15
CA TYR A 224 3.53 -0.94 13.47
C TYR A 224 3.33 -2.30 14.13
N LYS A 225 2.47 -2.39 15.16
CA LYS A 225 2.25 -3.62 15.92
C LYS A 225 1.60 -4.69 15.04
N ILE A 226 0.53 -4.36 14.32
CA ILE A 226 -0.14 -5.28 13.41
C ILE A 226 0.84 -5.78 12.32
N ALA A 227 1.59 -4.87 11.72
CA ALA A 227 2.52 -5.24 10.66
C ALA A 227 3.69 -6.10 11.17
N VAL A 228 4.26 -5.83 12.36
CA VAL A 228 5.30 -6.67 12.95
C VAL A 228 4.79 -8.07 13.21
N GLU A 229 3.63 -8.20 13.85
CA GLU A 229 3.02 -9.49 14.18
C GLU A 229 2.73 -10.31 12.93
N GLN A 230 1.97 -9.75 12.01
CA GLN A 230 1.51 -10.45 10.80
C GLN A 230 2.67 -10.79 9.84
N LEU A 231 3.63 -9.88 9.68
CA LEU A 231 4.77 -10.14 8.80
C LEU A 231 5.76 -11.14 9.39
N THR A 232 5.93 -11.17 10.70
CA THR A 232 6.73 -12.21 11.37
C THR A 232 6.12 -13.59 11.11
N TYR A 233 4.81 -13.72 11.32
CA TYR A 233 4.08 -14.95 10.98
C TYR A 233 4.24 -15.35 9.52
N TYR A 234 4.06 -14.38 8.62
CA TYR A 234 4.20 -14.64 7.19
C TYR A 234 5.59 -15.17 6.84
N PHE A 235 6.65 -14.61 7.42
CA PHE A 235 8.03 -15.06 7.15
C PHE A 235 8.31 -16.45 7.71
N GLU A 236 7.69 -16.82 8.82
CA GLU A 236 7.77 -18.18 9.39
C GLU A 236 7.08 -19.21 8.49
N GLU A 237 5.93 -18.86 7.92
CA GLU A 237 5.16 -19.72 7.01
C GLU A 237 5.73 -19.78 5.59
N HIS A 238 6.44 -18.72 5.14
CA HIS A 238 6.96 -18.55 3.78
C HIS A 238 8.48 -18.24 3.79
N PRO A 239 9.30 -19.16 4.27
CA PRO A 239 10.75 -18.91 4.42
C PRO A 239 11.46 -18.62 3.10
N ASP A 240 10.97 -19.16 1.98
CA ASP A 240 11.54 -18.89 0.65
C ASP A 240 11.32 -17.42 0.25
N THR A 241 10.13 -16.88 0.46
CA THR A 241 9.84 -15.46 0.21
C THR A 241 10.63 -14.54 1.17
N ALA A 242 10.71 -14.90 2.45
CA ALA A 242 11.52 -14.17 3.42
C ALA A 242 13.00 -14.12 3.01
N MET A 243 13.54 -15.23 2.50
CA MET A 243 14.91 -15.33 2.00
C MET A 243 15.12 -14.45 0.76
N ILE A 244 14.18 -14.42 -0.17
CA ILE A 244 14.24 -13.56 -1.37
C ILE A 244 14.33 -12.09 -0.93
N ILE A 245 13.45 -11.66 -0.02
CA ILE A 245 13.41 -10.28 0.48
C ILE A 245 14.70 -9.92 1.23
N MET A 246 15.20 -10.81 2.08
CA MET A 246 16.44 -10.61 2.83
C MET A 246 17.65 -10.50 1.87
N ASN A 247 17.78 -11.40 0.89
CA ASN A 247 18.87 -11.38 -0.08
C ASN A 247 18.83 -10.12 -0.94
N LYS A 248 17.64 -9.68 -1.34
CA LYS A 248 17.44 -8.41 -2.04
C LYS A 248 17.93 -7.23 -1.20
N ALA A 249 17.54 -7.15 0.08
CA ALA A 249 17.99 -6.08 0.98
C ALA A 249 19.51 -6.10 1.19
N MET A 250 20.10 -7.30 1.31
CA MET A 250 21.56 -7.49 1.41
C MET A 250 22.28 -6.95 0.17
N ASN A 251 21.82 -7.31 -1.03
CA ASN A 251 22.42 -6.88 -2.29
C ASN A 251 22.30 -5.36 -2.47
N SER A 252 21.14 -4.78 -2.16
CA SER A 252 20.90 -3.33 -2.21
C SER A 252 21.80 -2.57 -1.23
N GLN A 253 21.99 -3.11 0.00
CA GLN A 253 22.91 -2.51 0.97
C GLN A 253 24.36 -2.56 0.47
N ALA A 254 24.81 -3.71 -0.06
CA ALA A 254 26.16 -3.87 -0.58
C ALA A 254 26.44 -2.90 -1.75
N ALA A 255 25.49 -2.72 -2.66
CA ALA A 255 25.61 -1.76 -3.76
C ALA A 255 25.73 -0.31 -3.25
N ARG A 256 24.92 0.06 -2.26
CA ARG A 256 24.95 1.40 -1.62
C ARG A 256 26.29 1.65 -0.90
N ASP A 257 26.80 0.65 -0.22
CA ASP A 257 28.08 0.75 0.49
C ASP A 257 29.28 0.84 -0.47
N ALA A 258 29.19 0.16 -1.62
CA ALA A 258 30.19 0.29 -2.69
C ALA A 258 30.17 1.68 -3.34
N ALA A 259 29.00 2.28 -3.52
CA ALA A 259 28.85 3.62 -4.10
C ALA A 259 29.31 4.75 -3.18
N LYS A 260 29.48 4.51 -1.87
CA LYS A 260 29.99 5.48 -0.90
C LYS A 260 31.51 5.48 -0.75
N LYS A 261 32.20 4.50 -1.33
CA LYS A 261 33.68 4.38 -1.35
C LYS A 261 34.25 5.08 -2.56
#